data_daa4cfe04373bc9ab42e87493d76d579
#
_entry.id   daa4cfe04373bc9ab42e87493d76d579
#
_cell.length_a   1.000
_cell.length_b   1.000
_cell.length_c   1.000
_cell.angle_alpha   90.00
_cell.angle_beta   90.00
_cell.angle_gamma   90.00
#
_symmetry.space_group_name_H-M   'P 1'
#
loop_
_entity.id
_entity.type
_entity.pdbx_description
1 polymer ?
#
loop_
_entity_poly.entity_id
_entity_poly.type
_entity_poly.pdbx_seq_one_letter_code
_entity_poly.pdbx_strand_id
1 'polypeptide(L)'
;MGLDITVTHDVRRLIDFASESRKQLPFATSLAVNSTTDIIKKAFNKSTNIFRGGATSYTKRAFTAGKKSNKRNLERKAFAIDVPLKDRARYLRFMTQGGSRPQKAYEKMFSFLPNDGTIPSGAFFIPSGRIKLDARGNVSKGNILRI
;
A
#
# COMPACT_ATOMS: atom_id res chain seq x y z
N MET A 1 -61.35 27.34 29.77
CA MET A 1 -60.67 26.02 29.84
C MET A 1 -59.23 26.24 29.48
N GLY A 2 -58.33 26.16 30.47
CA GLY A 2 -56.87 26.21 30.22
C GLY A 2 -56.36 24.82 29.94
N LEU A 3 -55.57 24.67 28.87
CA LEU A 3 -54.88 23.44 28.55
C LEU A 3 -53.55 23.45 29.33
N ASP A 4 -53.49 22.69 30.45
CA ASP A 4 -52.28 22.44 31.15
C ASP A 4 -51.47 21.34 30.41
N ILE A 5 -50.42 21.73 29.73
CA ILE A 5 -49.50 20.79 29.08
C ILE A 5 -48.34 20.54 30.02
N THR A 6 -48.37 19.41 30.75
CA THR A 6 -47.24 18.99 31.60
C THR A 6 -46.26 18.19 30.74
N VAL A 7 -45.11 18.78 30.47
CA VAL A 7 -44.02 18.09 29.75
C VAL A 7 -43.09 17.48 30.82
N THR A 8 -43.26 16.17 31.08
CA THR A 8 -42.34 15.40 31.93
C THR A 8 -41.13 14.95 31.10
N HIS A 9 -40.00 15.62 31.26
CA HIS A 9 -38.76 15.15 30.71
C HIS A 9 -38.08 14.18 31.68
N ASP A 10 -37.89 12.94 31.25
CA ASP A 10 -37.12 11.96 32.02
C ASP A 10 -35.60 12.28 31.80
N VAL A 11 -35.13 13.32 32.44
CA VAL A 11 -33.73 13.81 32.33
C VAL A 11 -32.74 12.71 32.73
N ARG A 12 -33.09 11.81 33.64
CA ARG A 12 -32.22 10.70 34.04
C ARG A 12 -31.98 9.75 32.88
N ARG A 13 -33.02 9.34 32.15
CA ARG A 13 -32.89 8.48 30.95
C ARG A 13 -32.03 9.12 29.87
N LEU A 14 -32.14 10.43 29.68
CA LEU A 14 -31.30 11.16 28.73
C LEU A 14 -29.82 11.17 29.15
N ILE A 15 -29.55 11.38 30.46
CA ILE A 15 -28.20 11.33 31.01
C ILE A 15 -27.61 9.93 30.89
N ASP A 16 -28.37 8.89 31.21
CA ASP A 16 -27.96 7.50 31.11
C ASP A 16 -27.66 7.13 29.65
N PHE A 17 -28.54 7.48 28.71
CA PHE A 17 -28.34 7.28 27.29
C PHE A 17 -27.09 8.01 26.78
N ALA A 18 -26.88 9.26 27.16
CA ALA A 18 -25.71 10.03 26.77
C ALA A 18 -24.41 9.41 27.34
N SER A 19 -24.44 8.94 28.58
CA SER A 19 -23.30 8.29 29.23
C SER A 19 -22.93 6.96 28.56
N GLU A 20 -23.92 6.13 28.23
CA GLU A 20 -23.72 4.87 27.49
C GLU A 20 -23.21 5.11 26.07
N SER A 21 -23.79 6.08 25.37
CA SER A 21 -23.32 6.48 24.02
C SER A 21 -21.85 6.93 24.07
N ARG A 22 -21.48 7.73 25.07
CA ARG A 22 -20.10 8.17 25.26
C ARG A 22 -19.12 7.01 25.50
N LYS A 23 -19.54 5.96 26.22
CA LYS A 23 -18.73 4.74 26.42
C LYS A 23 -18.59 3.90 25.15
N GLN A 24 -19.65 3.85 24.32
CA GLN A 24 -19.68 3.05 23.09
C GLN A 24 -18.97 3.74 21.90
N LEU A 25 -18.94 5.06 21.87
CA LEU A 25 -18.36 5.84 20.77
C LEU A 25 -16.91 5.46 20.46
N PRO A 26 -15.98 5.34 21.43
CA PRO A 26 -14.60 4.92 21.14
C PRO A 26 -14.51 3.51 20.54
N PHE A 27 -15.40 2.62 20.93
CA PHE A 27 -15.45 1.27 20.37
C PHE A 27 -15.92 1.30 18.90
N ALA A 28 -17.04 1.98 18.63
CA ALA A 28 -17.53 2.13 17.27
C ALA A 28 -16.52 2.81 16.35
N THR A 29 -15.86 3.87 16.85
CA THR A 29 -14.79 4.57 16.13
C THR A 29 -13.62 3.63 15.81
N SER A 30 -13.18 2.82 16.78
CA SER A 30 -12.07 1.88 16.54
C SER A 30 -12.43 0.83 15.49
N LEU A 31 -13.66 0.33 15.46
CA LEU A 31 -14.14 -0.59 14.43
C LEU A 31 -14.16 0.09 13.05
N ALA A 32 -14.69 1.31 12.97
CA ALA A 32 -14.74 2.07 11.73
C ALA A 32 -13.33 2.32 11.17
N VAL A 33 -12.39 2.79 12.00
CA VAL A 33 -10.98 3.01 11.62
C VAL A 33 -10.33 1.72 11.13
N ASN A 34 -10.55 0.61 11.80
CA ASN A 34 -10.00 -0.69 11.40
C ASN A 34 -10.57 -1.14 10.05
N SER A 35 -11.87 -1.07 9.88
CA SER A 35 -12.55 -1.45 8.63
C SER A 35 -12.10 -0.56 7.46
N THR A 36 -12.10 0.75 7.63
CA THR A 36 -11.66 1.71 6.61
C THR A 36 -10.20 1.45 6.20
N THR A 37 -9.32 1.21 7.16
CA THR A 37 -7.90 0.92 6.86
C THR A 37 -7.74 -0.38 6.06
N ASP A 38 -8.53 -1.41 6.36
CA ASP A 38 -8.51 -2.67 5.60
C ASP A 38 -9.08 -2.50 4.19
N ILE A 39 -10.08 -1.65 4.00
CA ILE A 39 -10.62 -1.27 2.68
C ILE A 39 -9.55 -0.54 1.87
N ILE A 40 -8.87 0.44 2.46
CA ILE A 40 -7.78 1.18 1.81
C ILE A 40 -6.65 0.23 1.37
N LYS A 41 -6.24 -0.68 2.25
CA LYS A 41 -5.23 -1.70 1.92
C LYS A 41 -5.67 -2.58 0.74
N LYS A 42 -6.93 -3.03 0.71
CA LYS A 42 -7.50 -3.79 -0.41
C LYS A 42 -7.52 -2.97 -1.70
N ALA A 43 -7.87 -1.69 -1.63
CA ALA A 43 -7.87 -0.79 -2.77
C ALA A 43 -6.46 -0.61 -3.36
N PHE A 44 -5.45 -0.40 -2.53
CA PHE A 44 -4.05 -0.36 -2.97
C PHE A 44 -3.62 -1.67 -3.64
N ASN A 45 -3.96 -2.82 -3.06
CA ASN A 45 -3.65 -4.10 -3.69
C ASN A 45 -4.37 -4.28 -5.04
N LYS A 46 -5.61 -3.79 -5.16
CA LYS A 46 -6.36 -3.83 -6.42
C LYS A 46 -5.74 -2.92 -7.49
N SER A 47 -5.25 -1.74 -7.10
CA SER A 47 -4.59 -0.81 -8.04
C SER A 47 -3.33 -1.41 -8.68
N THR A 48 -2.69 -2.38 -8.04
CA THR A 48 -1.51 -3.07 -8.61
C THR A 48 -1.85 -4.06 -9.74
N ASN A 49 -3.13 -4.31 -10.03
CA ASN A 49 -3.54 -5.18 -11.15
C ASN A 49 -3.27 -4.56 -12.53
N ILE A 50 -2.93 -3.26 -12.60
CA ILE A 50 -2.48 -2.60 -13.84
C ILE A 50 -1.15 -3.17 -14.38
N PHE A 51 -0.37 -3.86 -13.55
CA PHE A 51 0.87 -4.46 -14.00
C PHE A 51 0.62 -5.62 -14.97
N ARG A 52 1.42 -5.67 -16.04
CA ARG A 52 1.40 -6.79 -17.00
C ARG A 52 1.60 -8.12 -16.26
N GLY A 53 0.67 -9.06 -16.44
CA GLY A 53 0.68 -10.34 -15.73
C GLY A 53 0.27 -10.26 -14.25
N GLY A 54 -0.27 -9.11 -13.83
CA GLY A 54 -0.74 -8.86 -12.46
C GLY A 54 0.39 -8.62 -11.45
N ALA A 55 0.00 -8.23 -10.25
CA ALA A 55 0.94 -7.98 -9.18
C ALA A 55 1.56 -9.27 -8.63
N THR A 56 2.87 -9.26 -8.42
CA THR A 56 3.55 -10.36 -7.73
C THR A 56 3.14 -10.42 -6.25
N SER A 57 3.35 -11.56 -5.60
CA SER A 57 3.16 -11.68 -4.14
C SER A 57 4.04 -10.69 -3.36
N TYR A 58 5.21 -10.35 -3.90
CA TYR A 58 6.10 -9.34 -3.35
C TYR A 58 5.45 -7.94 -3.41
N THR A 59 4.90 -7.57 -4.56
CA THR A 59 4.18 -6.30 -4.76
C THR A 59 2.96 -6.18 -3.86
N LYS A 60 2.14 -7.22 -3.77
CA LYS A 60 0.96 -7.25 -2.88
C LYS A 60 1.32 -7.07 -1.42
N ARG A 61 2.48 -7.55 -0.99
CA ARG A 61 3.00 -7.36 0.38
C ARG A 61 3.67 -6.02 0.61
N ALA A 62 3.82 -5.19 -0.42
CA ALA A 62 4.33 -3.82 -0.27
C ALA A 62 3.34 -2.90 0.46
N PHE A 63 2.03 -3.21 0.41
CA PHE A 63 1.01 -2.43 1.10
C PHE A 63 0.58 -3.16 2.37
N THR A 64 0.72 -2.50 3.49
CA THR A 64 0.37 -3.06 4.80
C THR A 64 -0.47 -2.10 5.61
N ALA A 65 -1.12 -2.64 6.64
CA ALA A 65 -1.81 -1.85 7.64
C ALA A 65 -1.06 -2.01 8.97
N GLY A 66 -0.93 -0.93 9.69
CA GLY A 66 -0.33 -0.90 11.01
C GLY A 66 -1.15 -1.66 12.06
N LYS A 67 -0.71 -1.58 13.31
CA LYS A 67 -1.40 -2.16 14.46
C LYS A 67 -2.87 -1.71 14.47
N LYS A 68 -3.77 -2.62 14.81
CA LYS A 68 -5.21 -2.31 14.93
C LYS A 68 -5.45 -1.23 15.97
N SER A 69 -6.36 -0.30 15.67
CA SER A 69 -6.84 0.67 16.64
C SER A 69 -7.65 -0.02 17.74
N ASN A 70 -7.70 0.59 18.90
CA ASN A 70 -8.48 0.14 20.04
C ASN A 70 -9.14 1.34 20.73
N LYS A 71 -9.93 1.12 21.79
CA LYS A 71 -10.65 2.19 22.52
C LYS A 71 -9.74 3.31 23.04
N ARG A 72 -8.46 3.03 23.31
CA ARG A 72 -7.49 4.00 23.84
C ARG A 72 -6.68 4.69 22.75
N ASN A 73 -6.45 3.99 21.65
CA ASN A 73 -5.73 4.51 20.50
C ASN A 73 -6.57 4.32 19.24
N LEU A 74 -7.19 5.40 18.78
CA LEU A 74 -8.10 5.43 17.64
C LEU A 74 -7.37 5.67 16.30
N GLU A 75 -6.07 5.43 16.25
CA GLU A 75 -5.25 5.61 15.07
C GLU A 75 -4.87 4.25 14.47
N ARG A 76 -4.93 4.15 13.14
CA ARG A 76 -4.37 3.06 12.35
C ARG A 76 -3.93 3.58 10.98
N LYS A 77 -2.72 3.22 10.58
CA LYS A 77 -2.13 3.69 9.31
C LYS A 77 -2.16 2.57 8.26
N ALA A 78 -2.58 2.89 7.04
CA ALA A 78 -2.27 2.11 5.85
C ALA A 78 -1.07 2.77 5.16
N PHE A 79 -0.04 2.01 4.83
CA PHE A 79 1.18 2.54 4.25
C PHE A 79 1.86 1.54 3.32
N ALA A 80 2.66 2.07 2.41
CA ALA A 80 3.59 1.29 1.62
C ALA A 80 4.88 1.06 2.41
N ILE A 81 5.43 -0.14 2.39
CA ILE A 81 6.68 -0.48 3.08
C ILE A 81 7.84 0.12 2.29
N ASP A 82 8.39 1.21 2.79
CA ASP A 82 9.51 1.97 2.20
C ASP A 82 10.67 2.11 3.21
N VAL A 83 11.01 1.03 3.90
CA VAL A 83 12.16 1.00 4.80
C VAL A 83 13.36 0.31 4.13
N PRO A 84 14.61 0.76 4.34
CA PRO A 84 15.79 0.29 3.60
C PRO A 84 15.97 -1.22 3.51
N LEU A 85 15.67 -1.95 4.59
CA LEU A 85 15.81 -3.41 4.65
C LEU A 85 14.58 -4.19 4.15
N LYS A 86 13.42 -3.51 4.01
CA LYS A 86 12.14 -4.13 3.59
C LYS A 86 11.46 -3.31 2.50
N ASP A 87 12.24 -2.63 1.71
CA ASP A 87 11.80 -1.67 0.69
C ASP A 87 11.06 -2.35 -0.46
N ARG A 88 9.84 -2.82 -0.16
CA ARG A 88 8.99 -3.49 -1.14
C ARG A 88 8.22 -2.54 -2.02
N ALA A 89 8.15 -1.27 -1.65
CA ALA A 89 7.41 -0.25 -2.38
C ALA A 89 8.31 0.72 -3.16
N ARG A 90 9.61 0.71 -2.92
CA ARG A 90 10.55 1.65 -3.54
C ARG A 90 10.46 1.69 -5.06
N TYR A 91 10.35 0.53 -5.69
CA TYR A 91 10.24 0.46 -7.15
C TYR A 91 8.90 1.00 -7.68
N LEU A 92 7.89 1.22 -6.82
CA LEU A 92 6.62 1.84 -7.19
C LEU A 92 6.67 3.37 -7.10
N ARG A 93 7.68 3.92 -6.44
CA ARG A 93 7.79 5.37 -6.19
C ARG A 93 7.80 6.17 -7.50
N PHE A 94 8.56 5.71 -8.52
CA PHE A 94 8.61 6.38 -9.81
C PHE A 94 7.25 6.37 -10.54
N MET A 95 6.38 5.42 -10.28
CA MET A 95 5.03 5.36 -10.87
C MET A 95 4.07 6.34 -10.22
N THR A 96 4.28 6.68 -8.96
CA THR A 96 3.39 7.58 -8.19
C THR A 96 3.89 9.02 -8.19
N GLN A 97 5.20 9.22 -8.22
CA GLN A 97 5.85 10.53 -8.11
C GLN A 97 6.47 11.01 -9.43
N GLY A 98 6.44 10.15 -10.46
CA GLY A 98 7.17 10.38 -11.70
C GLY A 98 8.68 10.16 -11.56
N GLY A 99 9.41 10.42 -12.66
CA GLY A 99 10.86 10.23 -12.70
C GLY A 99 11.29 8.91 -13.32
N SER A 100 12.59 8.66 -13.34
CA SER A 100 13.17 7.43 -13.87
C SER A 100 13.30 6.35 -12.80
N ARG A 101 13.01 5.11 -13.16
CA ARG A 101 13.26 3.98 -12.25
C ARG A 101 14.77 3.83 -11.99
N PRO A 102 15.18 3.39 -10.80
CA PRO A 102 16.56 3.04 -10.58
C PRO A 102 16.95 1.81 -11.42
N GLN A 103 18.22 1.78 -11.86
CA GLN A 103 18.77 0.62 -12.56
C GLN A 103 18.67 -0.64 -11.69
N LYS A 104 18.29 -1.75 -12.29
CA LYS A 104 18.30 -3.07 -11.65
C LYS A 104 19.74 -3.56 -11.45
N ALA A 105 19.94 -4.51 -10.55
CA ALA A 105 21.28 -5.04 -10.25
C ALA A 105 22.02 -5.55 -11.50
N TYR A 106 21.33 -6.24 -12.39
CA TYR A 106 21.94 -6.72 -13.64
C TYR A 106 22.27 -5.58 -14.62
N GLU A 107 21.47 -4.52 -14.67
CA GLU A 107 21.76 -3.33 -15.49
C GLU A 107 23.02 -2.62 -15.00
N LYS A 108 23.20 -2.54 -13.68
CA LYS A 108 24.44 -2.03 -13.09
C LYS A 108 25.63 -2.93 -13.40
N MET A 109 25.44 -4.25 -13.39
CA MET A 109 26.51 -5.20 -13.70
C MET A 109 27.00 -5.02 -15.13
N PHE A 110 26.11 -4.78 -16.09
CA PHE A 110 26.51 -4.51 -17.47
C PHE A 110 27.30 -3.21 -17.65
N SER A 111 27.07 -2.21 -16.80
CA SER A 111 27.84 -0.97 -16.85
C SER A 111 29.29 -1.12 -16.36
N PHE A 112 29.66 -2.24 -15.72
CA PHE A 112 31.03 -2.57 -15.32
C PHE A 112 31.77 -3.50 -16.33
N LEU A 113 31.06 -4.04 -17.34
CA LEU A 113 31.74 -4.82 -18.38
C LEU A 113 32.62 -3.90 -19.23
N PRO A 114 33.77 -4.40 -19.71
CA PRO A 114 34.59 -3.67 -20.68
C PRO A 114 33.70 -3.22 -21.84
N ASN A 115 33.58 -1.94 -22.01
CA ASN A 115 32.67 -1.33 -22.94
C ASN A 115 33.50 -0.54 -23.95
N ASP A 116 33.35 -0.86 -25.20
CA ASP A 116 33.93 -0.14 -26.34
C ASP A 116 33.28 1.24 -26.59
N GLY A 117 32.49 1.74 -25.64
CA GLY A 117 31.74 2.99 -25.75
C GLY A 117 30.36 2.85 -26.37
N THR A 118 29.95 1.65 -26.76
CA THR A 118 28.64 1.42 -27.41
C THR A 118 27.45 1.47 -26.43
N ILE A 119 27.72 1.26 -25.12
CA ILE A 119 26.67 1.31 -24.08
C ILE A 119 26.79 2.60 -23.28
N PRO A 120 25.84 3.54 -23.39
CA PRO A 120 25.85 4.75 -22.60
C PRO A 120 25.78 4.48 -21.11
N SER A 121 26.51 5.27 -20.31
CA SER A 121 26.40 5.22 -18.84
C SER A 121 24.93 5.50 -18.43
N GLY A 122 24.39 4.67 -17.53
CA GLY A 122 23.00 4.79 -17.08
C GLY A 122 21.96 4.20 -18.03
N ALA A 123 22.36 3.51 -19.09
CA ALA A 123 21.43 2.86 -20.02
C ALA A 123 20.54 1.82 -19.32
N PHE A 124 19.32 1.70 -19.82
CA PHE A 124 18.39 0.65 -19.42
C PHE A 124 18.36 -0.42 -20.51
N PHE A 125 18.42 -1.69 -20.09
CA PHE A 125 18.36 -2.80 -21.03
C PHE A 125 16.92 -3.24 -21.27
N ILE A 126 16.53 -3.26 -22.54
CA ILE A 126 15.24 -3.81 -22.97
C ILE A 126 15.53 -5.20 -23.56
N PRO A 127 14.92 -6.26 -23.00
CA PRO A 127 15.12 -7.60 -23.54
C PRO A 127 14.72 -7.66 -25.00
N SER A 128 15.60 -8.17 -25.86
CA SER A 128 15.27 -8.44 -27.26
C SER A 128 14.23 -9.56 -27.36
N GLY A 129 13.52 -9.64 -28.49
CA GLY A 129 12.53 -10.71 -28.74
C GLY A 129 13.09 -12.13 -28.72
N ARG A 130 14.43 -12.28 -28.71
CA ARG A 130 15.12 -13.58 -28.61
C ARG A 130 15.21 -14.10 -27.17
N ILE A 131 15.01 -13.26 -26.15
CA ILE A 131 15.09 -13.64 -24.75
C ILE A 131 13.69 -14.04 -24.26
N LYS A 132 13.55 -15.27 -23.77
CA LYS A 132 12.29 -15.74 -23.19
C LYS A 132 12.01 -14.98 -21.88
N LEU A 133 10.89 -14.27 -21.88
CA LEU A 133 10.40 -13.55 -20.71
C LEU A 133 9.42 -14.41 -19.90
N ASP A 134 9.32 -14.16 -18.61
CA ASP A 134 8.26 -14.72 -17.77
C ASP A 134 6.90 -14.07 -18.11
N ALA A 135 5.81 -14.59 -17.52
CA ALA A 135 4.45 -14.07 -17.73
C ALA A 135 4.31 -12.58 -17.34
N ARG A 136 5.26 -12.02 -16.60
CA ARG A 136 5.30 -10.62 -16.16
C ARG A 136 6.25 -9.75 -16.99
N GLY A 137 6.85 -10.32 -18.02
CA GLY A 137 7.79 -9.61 -18.88
C GLY A 137 9.19 -9.42 -18.28
N ASN A 138 9.58 -10.21 -17.27
CA ASN A 138 10.93 -10.18 -16.71
C ASN A 138 11.82 -11.25 -17.34
N VAL A 139 13.13 -10.94 -17.43
CA VAL A 139 14.15 -11.91 -17.81
C VAL A 139 14.41 -12.85 -16.63
N SER A 140 14.40 -14.16 -16.85
CA SER A 140 14.74 -15.12 -15.80
C SER A 140 16.22 -15.00 -15.40
N LYS A 141 16.53 -15.30 -14.13
CA LYS A 141 17.91 -15.24 -13.62
C LYS A 141 18.86 -16.12 -14.43
N GLY A 142 18.42 -17.31 -14.87
CA GLY A 142 19.25 -18.20 -15.69
C GLY A 142 19.55 -17.64 -17.07
N ASN A 143 18.66 -16.85 -17.66
CA ASN A 143 18.90 -16.20 -18.95
C ASN A 143 19.83 -15.00 -18.82
N ILE A 144 19.81 -14.29 -17.66
CA ILE A 144 20.75 -13.18 -17.40
C ILE A 144 22.20 -13.69 -17.32
N LEU A 145 22.42 -14.87 -16.77
CA LEU A 145 23.75 -15.46 -16.62
C LEU A 145 24.33 -16.06 -17.90
N ARG A 146 23.56 -16.13 -19.00
CA ARG A 146 23.96 -16.67 -20.31
C ARG A 146 24.23 -15.61 -21.36
N ILE A 147 24.08 -14.35 -20.99
CA ILE A 147 24.44 -13.19 -21.81
C ILE A 147 25.89 -12.80 -21.50
#